data_b64169562081a79a2b06440e31594db3
#
_entry.id   b64169562081a79a2b06440e31594db3
#
_cell.length_a   1.000
_cell.length_b   1.000
_cell.length_c   1.000
_cell.angle_alpha   90.00
_cell.angle_beta   90.00
_cell.angle_gamma   90.00
#
_symmetry.space_group_name_H-M   'P 1'
#
loop_
_entity.id
_entity.type
_entity.pdbx_description
1 polymer ?
#
loop_
_entity_poly.entity_id
_entity_poly.type
_entity_poly.pdbx_seq_one_letter_code
_entity_poly.pdbx_strand_id
1 'polypeptide(L)'
;MTHRIAVTALLAVTALLIALAPAAASAAVSYVHAGRLVDPESGRVLTDQLIRVVDHRVAAIGPWTGAPTDGPVTDWSRYEVLPGLIDMHVHLADTEETNNVAEPLLHSVSDIAYIGARHARETLRAGFTSVHDVGCFRAFADVALRDAIDRGDVEGPRMSAVGAYITVPGGGGEVTGFAPDVKVPGDMRVGVVTDPNDVRLKVDYLFQHGADSIKLIATGAVLAEGTEVGQQELSEDEMRAAVQTAARHGGWVTAHAHGAEGIKSAMRAGVKAIEHASLIDDEGIALAKAKGVYLDMDIYNGDYINEVGTRDGWPADYLRKNRETTDEQRDGFRKAVKAGVKMTFGTDAGVYPHGLNARQFKYMVRYGMTPMQAIQAATVNAAALLGWSKDVGALSPGHYADMIAVEGDALQDISVLEHVSAVIKGGESVR
;
A
#
# COMPACT_ATOMS: atom_id res chain seq x y z
N MET A 1 -20.71 65.17 -66.09
CA MET A 1 -21.28 64.84 -64.77
C MET A 1 -21.94 63.53 -64.89
N THR A 2 -21.23 62.47 -64.56
CA THR A 2 -21.67 61.07 -64.70
C THR A 2 -21.43 60.33 -63.44
N HIS A 3 -22.50 59.96 -62.74
CA HIS A 3 -22.50 59.09 -61.61
C HIS A 3 -22.31 57.64 -62.06
N ARG A 4 -21.25 56.97 -61.54
CA ARG A 4 -21.08 55.53 -61.66
C ARG A 4 -21.58 54.90 -60.42
N ILE A 5 -22.59 54.06 -60.53
CA ILE A 5 -23.11 53.19 -59.49
C ILE A 5 -22.26 51.89 -59.46
N ALA A 6 -21.61 51.61 -58.34
CA ALA A 6 -20.88 50.36 -58.12
C ALA A 6 -21.84 49.31 -57.49
N VAL A 7 -22.06 48.21 -58.17
CA VAL A 7 -22.82 47.07 -57.68
C VAL A 7 -21.83 46.15 -56.96
N THR A 8 -21.97 46.05 -55.68
CA THR A 8 -21.18 45.11 -54.87
C THR A 8 -21.92 43.74 -54.77
N ALA A 9 -21.36 42.71 -55.39
CA ALA A 9 -21.88 41.39 -55.34
C ALA A 9 -21.46 40.72 -53.97
N LEU A 10 -22.42 40.38 -53.16
CA LEU A 10 -22.23 39.68 -51.87
C LEU A 10 -22.22 38.17 -52.14
N LEU A 11 -21.04 37.56 -52.11
CA LEU A 11 -20.88 36.10 -52.14
C LEU A 11 -21.13 35.52 -50.74
N ALA A 12 -22.26 34.85 -50.54
CA ALA A 12 -22.57 34.06 -49.34
C ALA A 12 -21.81 32.73 -49.41
N VAL A 13 -20.77 32.62 -48.63
CA VAL A 13 -20.09 31.32 -48.39
C VAL A 13 -20.84 30.62 -47.28
N THR A 14 -21.64 29.61 -47.62
CA THR A 14 -22.30 28.73 -46.69
C THR A 14 -21.27 27.66 -46.21
N ALA A 15 -20.64 27.88 -45.06
CA ALA A 15 -19.78 26.89 -44.42
C ALA A 15 -20.65 25.77 -43.84
N LEU A 16 -20.61 24.61 -44.46
CA LEU A 16 -21.23 23.37 -43.94
C LEU A 16 -20.37 22.83 -42.78
N LEU A 17 -20.71 23.20 -41.56
CA LEU A 17 -20.15 22.61 -40.35
C LEU A 17 -20.70 21.18 -40.22
N ILE A 18 -19.95 20.19 -40.71
CA ILE A 18 -20.17 18.79 -40.40
C ILE A 18 -19.71 18.64 -38.95
N ALA A 19 -20.65 18.59 -38.01
CA ALA A 19 -20.40 18.17 -36.64
C ALA A 19 -20.02 16.68 -36.66
N LEU A 20 -18.72 16.38 -36.61
CA LEU A 20 -18.27 15.03 -36.22
C LEU A 20 -18.72 14.82 -34.78
N ALA A 21 -19.85 14.16 -34.58
CA ALA A 21 -20.15 13.57 -33.29
C ALA A 21 -18.99 12.58 -32.95
N PRO A 22 -18.37 12.67 -31.75
CA PRO A 22 -17.39 11.66 -31.38
C PRO A 22 -18.11 10.29 -31.44
N ALA A 23 -17.57 9.39 -32.24
CA ALA A 23 -18.03 8.01 -32.22
C ALA A 23 -17.90 7.54 -30.76
N ALA A 24 -18.99 7.14 -30.14
CA ALA A 24 -18.95 6.53 -28.81
C ALA A 24 -17.99 5.34 -28.93
N ALA A 25 -16.84 5.44 -28.25
CA ALA A 25 -15.93 4.32 -28.17
C ALA A 25 -16.73 3.13 -27.62
N SER A 26 -16.80 2.05 -28.39
CA SER A 26 -17.41 0.80 -27.90
C SER A 26 -16.68 0.40 -26.63
N ALA A 27 -17.42 0.14 -25.55
CA ALA A 27 -16.87 -0.36 -24.31
C ALA A 27 -15.97 -1.57 -24.60
N ALA A 28 -14.73 -1.54 -24.13
CA ALA A 28 -13.81 -2.66 -24.31
C ALA A 28 -14.29 -3.84 -23.45
N VAL A 29 -14.69 -4.93 -24.10
CA VAL A 29 -15.15 -6.16 -23.44
C VAL A 29 -14.06 -7.21 -23.52
N SER A 30 -13.72 -7.83 -22.40
CA SER A 30 -12.83 -8.98 -22.34
C SER A 30 -13.31 -9.98 -21.28
N TYR A 31 -12.74 -11.16 -21.30
CA TYR A 31 -13.15 -12.24 -20.42
C TYR A 31 -11.93 -12.97 -19.84
N VAL A 32 -12.06 -13.48 -18.63
CA VAL A 32 -11.11 -14.42 -18.02
C VAL A 32 -11.88 -15.69 -17.65
N HIS A 33 -11.40 -16.84 -18.14
CA HIS A 33 -11.90 -18.15 -17.74
C HIS A 33 -11.05 -18.68 -16.59
N ALA A 34 -11.57 -18.69 -15.38
CA ALA A 34 -10.91 -19.13 -14.16
C ALA A 34 -11.27 -20.58 -13.83
N GLY A 35 -10.30 -21.48 -13.73
CA GLY A 35 -10.56 -22.87 -13.32
C GLY A 35 -10.99 -22.96 -11.86
N ARG A 36 -10.36 -22.19 -10.99
CA ARG A 36 -10.74 -21.97 -9.59
C ARG A 36 -10.73 -20.47 -9.33
N LEU A 37 -11.68 -19.98 -8.58
CA LEU A 37 -11.79 -18.57 -8.21
C LEU A 37 -11.97 -18.46 -6.70
N VAL A 38 -10.99 -17.89 -6.02
CA VAL A 38 -11.08 -17.59 -4.59
C VAL A 38 -11.93 -16.33 -4.40
N ASP A 39 -12.99 -16.46 -3.63
CA ASP A 39 -13.86 -15.36 -3.23
C ASP A 39 -13.64 -15.03 -1.74
N PRO A 40 -12.79 -14.02 -1.43
CA PRO A 40 -12.50 -13.65 -0.04
C PRO A 40 -13.68 -12.98 0.67
N GLU A 41 -14.64 -12.38 -0.05
CA GLU A 41 -15.85 -11.80 0.55
C GLU A 41 -16.72 -12.89 1.22
N SER A 42 -16.96 -13.99 0.52
CA SER A 42 -17.77 -15.09 1.04
C SER A 42 -16.94 -16.18 1.75
N GLY A 43 -15.61 -16.15 1.62
CA GLY A 43 -14.70 -17.18 2.14
C GLY A 43 -14.80 -18.52 1.36
N ARG A 44 -15.27 -18.51 0.11
CA ARG A 44 -15.50 -19.70 -0.71
C ARG A 44 -14.56 -19.76 -1.91
N VAL A 45 -14.48 -20.93 -2.51
CA VAL A 45 -13.86 -21.14 -3.82
C VAL A 45 -14.94 -21.58 -4.80
N LEU A 46 -15.02 -20.87 -5.92
CA LEU A 46 -15.88 -21.21 -7.04
C LEU A 46 -15.05 -21.94 -8.10
N THR A 47 -15.64 -22.87 -8.81
CA THR A 47 -14.96 -23.64 -9.87
C THR A 47 -15.54 -23.27 -11.23
N ASP A 48 -14.66 -23.25 -12.24
CA ASP A 48 -15.02 -23.10 -13.64
C ASP A 48 -15.89 -21.85 -13.89
N GLN A 49 -15.32 -20.68 -13.63
CA GLN A 49 -16.00 -19.39 -13.70
C GLN A 49 -15.54 -18.56 -14.90
N LEU A 50 -16.46 -17.83 -15.49
CA LEU A 50 -16.22 -16.79 -16.48
C LEU A 50 -16.36 -15.42 -15.82
N ILE A 51 -15.30 -14.62 -15.84
CA ILE A 51 -15.26 -13.25 -15.38
C ILE A 51 -15.38 -12.34 -16.60
N ARG A 52 -16.45 -11.57 -16.69
CA ARG A 52 -16.66 -10.57 -17.74
C ARG A 52 -16.12 -9.22 -17.28
N VAL A 53 -15.24 -8.62 -18.07
CA VAL A 53 -14.65 -7.30 -17.84
C VAL A 53 -15.15 -6.31 -18.86
N VAL A 54 -15.54 -5.13 -18.41
CA VAL A 54 -15.97 -4.01 -19.27
C VAL A 54 -15.33 -2.74 -18.72
N ASP A 55 -14.65 -1.99 -19.57
CA ASP A 55 -14.04 -0.72 -19.22
C ASP A 55 -13.26 -0.77 -17.87
N HIS A 56 -12.31 -1.71 -17.78
CA HIS A 56 -11.43 -1.93 -16.62
C HIS A 56 -12.10 -2.53 -15.36
N ARG A 57 -13.41 -2.79 -15.39
CA ARG A 57 -14.14 -3.28 -14.23
C ARG A 57 -14.80 -4.65 -14.48
N VAL A 58 -14.93 -5.42 -13.42
CA VAL A 58 -15.73 -6.64 -13.41
C VAL A 58 -17.19 -6.27 -13.64
N ALA A 59 -17.77 -6.77 -14.73
CA ALA A 59 -19.18 -6.55 -15.06
C ALA A 59 -20.06 -7.69 -14.56
N ALA A 60 -19.57 -8.93 -14.62
CA ALA A 60 -20.29 -10.11 -14.15
C ALA A 60 -19.33 -11.28 -13.89
N ILE A 61 -19.72 -12.21 -13.02
CA ILE A 61 -19.11 -13.51 -12.83
C ILE A 61 -20.19 -14.55 -12.88
N GLY A 62 -19.94 -15.66 -13.57
CA GLY A 62 -20.86 -16.78 -13.68
C GLY A 62 -20.17 -18.06 -14.14
N PRO A 63 -20.88 -19.19 -14.14
CA PRO A 63 -20.33 -20.46 -14.60
C PRO A 63 -19.82 -20.37 -16.05
N TRP A 64 -18.72 -21.04 -16.34
CA TRP A 64 -18.25 -21.22 -17.72
C TRP A 64 -19.23 -22.08 -18.51
N THR A 65 -19.76 -21.57 -19.62
CA THR A 65 -20.69 -22.26 -20.52
C THR A 65 -20.20 -22.31 -21.97
N GLY A 66 -18.94 -21.94 -22.19
CA GLY A 66 -18.31 -21.83 -23.50
C GLY A 66 -17.78 -20.43 -23.77
N ALA A 67 -16.90 -20.31 -24.75
CA ALA A 67 -16.25 -19.03 -25.07
C ALA A 67 -17.28 -18.03 -25.63
N PRO A 68 -17.34 -16.78 -25.03
CA PRO A 68 -18.09 -15.67 -25.61
C PRO A 68 -17.57 -15.30 -27.01
N THR A 69 -18.43 -14.67 -27.83
CA THR A 69 -18.07 -14.23 -29.19
C THR A 69 -17.90 -12.72 -29.33
N ASP A 70 -18.16 -11.96 -28.25
CA ASP A 70 -18.17 -10.49 -28.24
C ASP A 70 -16.92 -9.87 -27.59
N GLY A 71 -15.89 -10.69 -27.26
CA GLY A 71 -14.61 -10.23 -26.75
C GLY A 71 -13.57 -11.33 -26.61
N PRO A 72 -12.30 -10.98 -26.44
CA PRO A 72 -11.22 -11.94 -26.21
C PRO A 72 -11.36 -12.63 -24.85
N VAL A 73 -10.93 -13.90 -24.80
CA VAL A 73 -10.92 -14.71 -23.57
C VAL A 73 -9.47 -15.02 -23.19
N THR A 74 -9.08 -14.62 -21.98
CA THR A 74 -7.84 -15.09 -21.34
C THR A 74 -8.14 -16.42 -20.66
N ASP A 75 -7.49 -17.48 -21.09
CA ASP A 75 -7.70 -18.82 -20.53
C ASP A 75 -6.79 -19.07 -19.32
N TRP A 76 -7.37 -18.99 -18.13
CA TRP A 76 -6.78 -19.36 -16.85
C TRP A 76 -7.48 -20.58 -16.22
N SER A 77 -8.05 -21.47 -17.06
CA SER A 77 -8.75 -22.68 -16.62
C SER A 77 -7.90 -23.65 -15.79
N ARG A 78 -6.58 -23.60 -15.93
CA ARG A 78 -5.66 -24.42 -15.14
C ARG A 78 -5.11 -23.75 -13.87
N TYR A 79 -5.47 -22.50 -13.65
CA TYR A 79 -4.98 -21.70 -12.51
C TYR A 79 -6.04 -21.53 -11.42
N GLU A 80 -5.57 -21.26 -10.22
CA GLU A 80 -6.37 -20.60 -9.21
C GLU A 80 -6.24 -19.08 -9.39
N VAL A 81 -7.38 -18.41 -9.43
CA VAL A 81 -7.51 -16.96 -9.61
C VAL A 81 -7.93 -16.33 -8.29
N LEU A 82 -7.26 -15.25 -7.92
CA LEU A 82 -7.58 -14.45 -6.74
C LEU A 82 -7.77 -13.00 -7.16
N PRO A 83 -8.48 -12.18 -6.37
CA PRO A 83 -8.36 -10.72 -6.50
C PRO A 83 -6.91 -10.30 -6.40
N GLY A 84 -6.54 -9.19 -7.07
CA GLY A 84 -5.24 -8.58 -6.90
C GLY A 84 -4.94 -8.29 -5.42
N LEU A 85 -3.74 -8.62 -4.98
CA LEU A 85 -3.30 -8.49 -3.59
C LEU A 85 -3.08 -7.03 -3.22
N ILE A 86 -3.22 -6.71 -1.94
CA ILE A 86 -3.02 -5.39 -1.37
C ILE A 86 -2.00 -5.49 -0.24
N ASP A 87 -0.93 -4.70 -0.31
CA ASP A 87 0.07 -4.55 0.74
C ASP A 87 -0.11 -3.19 1.43
N MET A 88 -0.37 -3.22 2.73
CA MET A 88 -0.72 -2.03 3.50
C MET A 88 0.49 -1.31 4.10
N HIS A 89 1.69 -1.84 3.89
CA HIS A 89 2.90 -1.26 4.44
C HIS A 89 4.09 -1.48 3.50
N VAL A 90 4.33 -0.54 2.62
CA VAL A 90 5.49 -0.53 1.71
C VAL A 90 6.19 0.83 1.71
N HIS A 91 7.43 0.84 1.22
CA HIS A 91 8.27 2.02 1.02
C HIS A 91 8.80 2.03 -0.43
N LEU A 92 7.89 2.17 -1.42
CA LEU A 92 8.26 2.09 -2.83
C LEU A 92 9.22 3.21 -3.25
N ALA A 93 8.96 4.42 -2.75
CA ALA A 93 9.73 5.61 -3.09
C ALA A 93 10.88 5.85 -2.10
N ASP A 94 11.57 4.79 -1.71
CA ASP A 94 12.78 4.86 -0.88
C ASP A 94 13.82 3.83 -1.33
N THR A 95 15.01 3.86 -0.74
CA THR A 95 16.03 2.82 -0.93
C THR A 95 15.68 1.60 -0.08
N GLU A 96 16.14 0.43 -0.53
CA GLU A 96 16.11 -0.76 0.32
C GLU A 96 17.12 -0.62 1.48
N GLU A 97 16.82 -1.24 2.63
CA GLU A 97 17.70 -1.18 3.80
C GLU A 97 19.03 -1.88 3.56
N THR A 98 20.08 -1.28 4.06
CA THR A 98 21.48 -1.75 3.91
C THR A 98 22.24 -1.66 5.23
N ASN A 99 23.53 -2.00 5.22
CA ASN A 99 24.44 -1.77 6.34
C ASN A 99 24.92 -0.30 6.45
N ASN A 100 24.49 0.56 5.53
CA ASN A 100 24.93 1.95 5.43
C ASN A 100 23.83 2.90 5.90
N VAL A 101 23.90 3.36 7.13
CA VAL A 101 22.94 4.33 7.70
C VAL A 101 22.85 5.66 6.91
N ALA A 102 23.85 5.93 6.05
CA ALA A 102 23.87 7.12 5.20
C ALA A 102 23.17 6.89 3.84
N GLU A 103 22.67 5.69 3.56
CA GLU A 103 22.08 5.34 2.26
C GLU A 103 21.04 6.37 1.79
N PRO A 104 20.09 6.84 2.61
CA PRO A 104 19.10 7.83 2.18
C PRO A 104 19.73 9.17 1.73
N LEU A 105 20.93 9.50 2.21
CA LEU A 105 21.64 10.74 1.84
C LEU A 105 22.44 10.63 0.54
N LEU A 106 22.66 9.41 0.04
CA LEU A 106 23.47 9.17 -1.17
C LEU A 106 22.64 9.33 -2.46
N HIS A 107 21.33 9.40 -2.36
CA HIS A 107 20.42 9.46 -3.51
C HIS A 107 19.72 10.82 -3.60
N SER A 108 19.70 11.39 -4.80
CA SER A 108 18.88 12.57 -5.09
C SER A 108 17.40 12.18 -5.18
N VAL A 109 16.50 13.18 -5.11
CA VAL A 109 15.06 12.94 -5.36
C VAL A 109 14.81 12.29 -6.72
N SER A 110 15.62 12.64 -7.73
CA SER A 110 15.52 12.04 -9.07
C SER A 110 15.93 10.57 -9.08
N ASP A 111 16.97 10.18 -8.32
CA ASP A 111 17.36 8.78 -8.19
C ASP A 111 16.25 7.98 -7.50
N ILE A 112 15.67 8.53 -6.42
CA ILE A 112 14.55 7.92 -5.70
C ILE A 112 13.32 7.73 -6.62
N ALA A 113 13.02 8.66 -7.53
CA ALA A 113 11.94 8.49 -8.48
C ALA A 113 12.15 7.28 -9.40
N TYR A 114 13.38 7.03 -9.88
CA TYR A 114 13.68 5.84 -10.71
C TYR A 114 13.72 4.55 -9.90
N ILE A 115 14.24 4.60 -8.67
CA ILE A 115 14.21 3.49 -7.73
C ILE A 115 12.75 3.10 -7.46
N GLY A 116 11.91 4.07 -7.11
CA GLY A 116 10.48 3.85 -6.85
C GLY A 116 9.73 3.27 -8.05
N ALA A 117 10.03 3.73 -9.27
CA ALA A 117 9.44 3.16 -10.48
C ALA A 117 9.83 1.68 -10.70
N ARG A 118 11.06 1.29 -10.33
CA ARG A 118 11.49 -0.12 -10.34
C ARG A 118 10.74 -0.92 -9.29
N HIS A 119 10.69 -0.45 -8.04
CA HIS A 119 10.02 -1.11 -6.92
C HIS A 119 8.51 -1.28 -7.18
N ALA A 120 7.85 -0.25 -7.73
CA ALA A 120 6.44 -0.31 -8.11
C ALA A 120 6.17 -1.42 -9.12
N ARG A 121 7.01 -1.54 -10.14
CA ARG A 121 6.89 -2.61 -11.14
C ARG A 121 7.13 -4.00 -10.56
N GLU A 122 8.15 -4.17 -9.71
CA GLU A 122 8.46 -5.43 -9.04
C GLU A 122 7.31 -5.87 -8.12
N THR A 123 6.76 -4.94 -7.33
CA THR A 123 5.61 -5.18 -6.45
C THR A 123 4.35 -5.56 -7.24
N LEU A 124 4.05 -4.84 -8.33
CA LEU A 124 2.90 -5.16 -9.20
C LEU A 124 3.04 -6.56 -9.82
N ARG A 125 4.22 -6.91 -10.32
CA ARG A 125 4.49 -8.22 -10.93
C ARG A 125 4.46 -9.37 -9.94
N ALA A 126 4.70 -9.09 -8.66
CA ALA A 126 4.50 -10.05 -7.57
C ALA A 126 3.01 -10.24 -7.20
N GLY A 127 2.08 -9.56 -7.89
CA GLY A 127 0.64 -9.73 -7.71
C GLY A 127 -0.02 -8.70 -6.80
N PHE A 128 0.73 -7.73 -6.28
CA PHE A 128 0.18 -6.64 -5.46
C PHE A 128 -0.29 -5.52 -6.36
N THR A 129 -1.58 -5.50 -6.66
CA THR A 129 -2.19 -4.53 -7.58
C THR A 129 -2.56 -3.21 -6.91
N SER A 130 -2.57 -3.19 -5.58
CA SER A 130 -2.76 -1.99 -4.76
C SER A 130 -1.81 -2.00 -3.57
N VAL A 131 -1.39 -0.83 -3.11
CA VAL A 131 -0.52 -0.67 -1.94
C VAL A 131 -0.86 0.59 -1.14
N HIS A 132 -0.51 0.57 0.15
CA HIS A 132 -0.35 1.75 0.98
C HIS A 132 1.15 1.99 1.18
N ASP A 133 1.67 3.01 0.52
CA ASP A 133 3.04 3.50 0.76
C ASP A 133 3.01 4.39 1.99
N VAL A 134 3.69 3.93 3.03
CA VAL A 134 3.63 4.58 4.35
C VAL A 134 4.74 5.60 4.57
N GLY A 135 5.36 6.05 3.48
CA GLY A 135 6.26 7.20 3.44
C GLY A 135 7.66 6.90 2.95
N CYS A 136 8.39 7.97 2.78
CA CYS A 136 9.76 7.98 2.30
C CYS A 136 10.55 9.12 2.96
N PHE A 137 11.87 8.99 3.00
CA PHE A 137 12.74 10.05 3.54
C PHE A 137 12.73 11.30 2.65
N ARG A 138 12.67 11.14 1.31
CA ARG A 138 12.52 12.26 0.36
C ARG A 138 11.05 12.63 0.24
N ALA A 139 10.61 13.61 1.02
CA ALA A 139 9.19 13.98 1.10
C ALA A 139 8.53 14.13 -0.28
N PHE A 140 7.32 13.55 -0.41
CA PHE A 140 6.46 13.55 -1.60
C PHE A 140 6.99 12.76 -2.81
N ALA A 141 8.07 11.99 -2.67
CA ALA A 141 8.53 11.11 -3.74
C ALA A 141 7.50 9.99 -4.00
N ASP A 142 6.85 9.48 -2.95
CA ASP A 142 5.73 8.53 -2.99
C ASP A 142 4.48 9.12 -3.69
N VAL A 143 4.12 10.37 -3.38
CA VAL A 143 3.04 11.11 -4.03
C VAL A 143 3.32 11.29 -5.52
N ALA A 144 4.55 11.68 -5.88
CA ALA A 144 4.95 11.84 -7.27
C ALA A 144 4.93 10.51 -8.03
N LEU A 145 5.33 9.41 -7.40
CA LEU A 145 5.27 8.06 -7.96
C LEU A 145 3.83 7.62 -8.20
N ARG A 146 2.94 7.78 -7.21
CA ARG A 146 1.50 7.50 -7.33
C ARG A 146 0.91 8.26 -8.53
N ASP A 147 1.15 9.56 -8.61
CA ASP A 147 0.61 10.40 -9.67
C ASP A 147 1.15 10.02 -11.06
N ALA A 148 2.41 9.56 -11.14
CA ALA A 148 2.98 9.05 -12.39
C ALA A 148 2.34 7.70 -12.81
N ILE A 149 2.06 6.83 -11.85
CA ILE A 149 1.34 5.56 -12.10
C ILE A 149 -0.10 5.83 -12.56
N ASP A 150 -0.79 6.77 -11.91
CA ASP A 150 -2.18 7.11 -12.24
C ASP A 150 -2.31 7.74 -13.64
N ARG A 151 -1.29 8.47 -14.10
CA ARG A 151 -1.22 8.99 -15.48
C ARG A 151 -0.79 7.93 -16.51
N GLY A 152 -0.31 6.76 -16.06
CA GLY A 152 0.24 5.72 -16.94
C GLY A 152 1.67 5.98 -17.41
N ASP A 153 2.39 6.94 -16.81
CA ASP A 153 3.80 7.22 -17.12
C ASP A 153 4.72 6.12 -16.56
N VAL A 154 4.30 5.45 -15.49
CA VAL A 154 5.02 4.38 -14.77
C VAL A 154 4.10 3.18 -14.56
N GLU A 155 4.61 1.96 -14.82
CA GLU A 155 3.93 0.70 -14.47
C GLU A 155 4.03 0.47 -12.96
N GLY A 156 2.91 0.31 -12.28
CA GLY A 156 2.89 0.08 -10.83
C GLY A 156 1.49 -0.24 -10.28
N PRO A 157 1.38 -0.55 -8.98
CA PRO A 157 0.11 -0.76 -8.30
C PRO A 157 -0.69 0.54 -8.16
N ARG A 158 -1.97 0.45 -7.78
CA ARG A 158 -2.70 1.62 -7.25
C ARG A 158 -2.11 1.98 -5.89
N MET A 159 -1.81 3.24 -5.66
CA MET A 159 -1.14 3.67 -4.44
C MET A 159 -2.01 4.60 -3.60
N SER A 160 -1.96 4.43 -2.28
CA SER A 160 -2.23 5.47 -1.30
C SER A 160 -0.89 5.91 -0.73
N ALA A 161 -0.62 7.20 -0.61
CA ALA A 161 0.67 7.77 -0.23
C ALA A 161 0.53 8.74 0.95
N VAL A 162 1.56 8.85 1.79
CA VAL A 162 1.54 9.70 3.00
C VAL A 162 2.42 10.95 2.91
N GLY A 163 3.36 10.99 1.95
CA GLY A 163 4.21 12.15 1.67
C GLY A 163 5.45 12.27 2.55
N ALA A 164 5.34 12.10 3.85
CA ALA A 164 6.46 12.08 4.81
C ALA A 164 6.01 11.55 6.18
N TYR A 165 6.94 11.01 6.96
CA TYR A 165 6.70 10.60 8.34
C TYR A 165 6.47 11.80 9.27
N ILE A 166 5.47 11.75 10.15
CA ILE A 166 5.37 12.66 11.30
C ILE A 166 6.15 12.03 12.45
N THR A 167 7.23 12.67 12.87
CA THR A 167 8.19 12.17 13.86
C THR A 167 8.73 13.31 14.73
N VAL A 168 9.34 12.98 15.86
CA VAL A 168 10.02 13.97 16.73
C VAL A 168 11.48 14.17 16.28
N PRO A 169 12.15 15.26 16.69
CA PRO A 169 13.58 15.42 16.45
C PRO A 169 14.39 14.25 17.05
N GLY A 170 15.21 13.60 16.24
CA GLY A 170 16.00 12.42 16.62
C GLY A 170 15.17 11.15 16.79
N GLY A 171 13.90 11.15 16.39
CA GLY A 171 13.00 10.00 16.47
C GLY A 171 13.21 8.99 15.33
N GLY A 172 12.48 7.87 15.43
CA GLY A 172 12.61 6.72 14.52
C GLY A 172 12.25 7.00 13.05
N GLY A 173 11.60 8.11 12.74
CA GLY A 173 11.28 8.53 11.37
C GLY A 173 12.23 9.60 10.82
N GLU A 174 13.25 10.00 11.54
CA GLU A 174 14.27 10.95 11.08
C GLU A 174 15.53 10.18 10.66
N VAL A 175 16.26 10.71 9.70
CA VAL A 175 17.60 10.19 9.35
C VAL A 175 18.56 10.55 10.48
N THR A 176 19.00 9.55 11.22
CA THR A 176 19.82 9.69 12.46
C THR A 176 21.18 9.00 12.33
N GLY A 177 21.96 8.99 13.40
CA GLY A 177 23.27 8.32 13.43
C GLY A 177 24.45 9.14 12.90
N PHE A 178 24.28 10.44 12.64
CA PHE A 178 25.32 11.33 12.12
C PHE A 178 25.88 12.28 13.17
N ALA A 179 27.09 12.80 12.88
CA ALA A 179 27.66 13.87 13.67
C ALA A 179 26.73 15.13 13.61
N PRO A 180 26.68 15.93 14.70
CA PRO A 180 25.73 17.06 14.80
C PRO A 180 25.90 18.16 13.74
N ASP A 181 27.03 18.20 13.05
CA ASP A 181 27.35 19.16 11.99
C ASP A 181 27.01 18.65 10.58
N VAL A 182 26.56 17.40 10.45
CA VAL A 182 26.02 16.87 9.18
C VAL A 182 24.66 17.50 8.89
N LYS A 183 24.56 18.10 7.72
CA LYS A 183 23.28 18.72 7.28
C LYS A 183 22.46 17.72 6.52
N VAL A 184 21.35 17.29 7.11
CA VAL A 184 20.30 16.53 6.42
C VAL A 184 19.50 17.47 5.52
N PRO A 185 19.19 17.11 4.26
CA PRO A 185 18.36 17.88 3.37
C PRO A 185 17.01 18.26 3.98
N GLY A 186 16.51 19.48 3.67
CA GLY A 186 15.28 20.01 4.27
C GLY A 186 14.03 19.21 3.93
N ASP A 187 14.00 18.60 2.75
CA ASP A 187 12.91 17.71 2.32
C ASP A 187 12.81 16.42 3.17
N MET A 188 13.90 15.96 3.74
CA MET A 188 13.93 14.82 4.67
C MET A 188 13.47 15.17 6.10
N ARG A 189 13.13 16.42 6.34
CA ARG A 189 12.72 16.93 7.67
C ARG A 189 11.30 17.54 7.65
N VAL A 190 10.57 17.35 6.57
CA VAL A 190 9.22 17.93 6.39
C VAL A 190 8.27 17.56 7.51
N GLY A 191 8.30 16.31 7.96
CA GLY A 191 7.40 15.81 9.00
C GLY A 191 7.93 15.88 10.44
N VAL A 192 9.12 16.49 10.68
CA VAL A 192 9.65 16.63 12.04
C VAL A 192 8.85 17.69 12.81
N VAL A 193 8.34 17.32 13.98
CA VAL A 193 7.42 18.12 14.81
C VAL A 193 7.89 18.22 16.25
N THR A 194 7.46 19.26 16.95
CA THR A 194 7.90 19.53 18.33
C THR A 194 6.76 19.75 19.33
N ASP A 195 5.53 19.92 18.85
CA ASP A 195 4.35 20.11 19.68
C ASP A 195 3.05 19.85 18.88
N PRO A 196 1.87 19.76 19.52
CA PRO A 196 0.62 19.50 18.82
C PRO A 196 0.20 20.55 17.78
N ASN A 197 0.66 21.81 17.88
CA ASN A 197 0.36 22.83 16.87
C ASN A 197 1.20 22.62 15.63
N ASP A 198 2.49 22.28 15.81
CA ASP A 198 3.37 21.94 14.71
C ASP A 198 2.86 20.69 13.96
N VAL A 199 2.39 19.68 14.69
CA VAL A 199 1.71 18.51 14.09
C VAL A 199 0.55 18.94 13.18
N ARG A 200 -0.34 19.84 13.65
CA ARG A 200 -1.47 20.32 12.82
C ARG A 200 -0.99 20.99 11.55
N LEU A 201 0.01 21.86 11.65
CA LEU A 201 0.57 22.57 10.49
C LEU A 201 1.19 21.57 9.48
N LYS A 202 1.95 20.59 9.97
CA LYS A 202 2.59 19.61 9.10
C LYS A 202 1.57 18.68 8.44
N VAL A 203 0.58 18.20 9.17
CA VAL A 203 -0.49 17.36 8.60
C VAL A 203 -1.30 18.14 7.56
N ASP A 204 -1.69 19.39 7.83
CA ASP A 204 -2.34 20.25 6.83
C ASP A 204 -1.44 20.42 5.57
N TYR A 205 -0.13 20.61 5.77
CA TYR A 205 0.85 20.74 4.68
C TYR A 205 0.94 19.46 3.84
N LEU A 206 1.01 18.27 4.46
CA LEU A 206 1.06 17.00 3.74
C LEU A 206 -0.17 16.79 2.86
N PHE A 207 -1.38 17.02 3.38
CA PHE A 207 -2.62 16.93 2.57
C PHE A 207 -2.67 17.96 1.44
N GLN A 208 -2.21 19.19 1.66
CA GLN A 208 -2.13 20.22 0.62
C GLN A 208 -1.16 19.83 -0.52
N HIS A 209 -0.21 18.93 -0.26
CA HIS A 209 0.76 18.43 -1.22
C HIS A 209 0.44 17.01 -1.72
N GLY A 210 -0.79 16.54 -1.49
CA GLY A 210 -1.30 15.34 -2.12
C GLY A 210 -1.22 14.05 -1.30
N ALA A 211 -0.92 14.12 0.00
CA ALA A 211 -1.03 12.94 0.85
C ALA A 211 -2.49 12.43 0.91
N ASP A 212 -2.69 11.12 0.94
CA ASP A 212 -3.99 10.47 1.07
C ASP A 212 -4.30 10.11 2.54
N SER A 213 -3.25 9.89 3.32
CA SER A 213 -3.28 9.51 4.73
C SER A 213 -2.02 10.01 5.44
N ILE A 214 -1.92 9.77 6.75
CA ILE A 214 -0.78 10.20 7.56
C ILE A 214 -0.14 9.01 8.25
N LYS A 215 1.19 8.93 8.22
CA LYS A 215 2.01 8.01 9.01
C LYS A 215 2.65 8.73 10.18
N LEU A 216 2.36 8.27 11.39
CA LEU A 216 3.04 8.71 12.62
C LEU A 216 4.13 7.70 13.00
N ILE A 217 5.20 8.19 13.57
CA ILE A 217 6.22 7.39 14.27
C ILE A 217 5.98 7.59 15.77
N ALA A 218 5.20 6.69 16.38
CA ALA A 218 4.75 6.83 17.76
C ALA A 218 5.78 6.33 18.78
N THR A 219 6.67 5.44 18.37
CA THR A 219 7.77 4.90 19.19
C THR A 219 9.08 4.88 18.42
N GLY A 220 10.19 4.62 19.13
CA GLY A 220 11.45 4.31 18.46
C GLY A 220 11.34 3.10 17.54
N ALA A 221 12.23 3.02 16.55
CA ALA A 221 12.23 2.03 15.47
C ALA A 221 13.39 1.04 15.59
N VAL A 222 13.22 -0.16 15.02
CA VAL A 222 14.29 -1.18 14.95
C VAL A 222 15.45 -0.69 14.11
N LEU A 223 15.17 -0.10 12.94
CA LEU A 223 16.17 0.34 11.96
C LEU A 223 16.45 1.85 12.03
N ALA A 224 16.57 2.40 13.26
CA ALA A 224 16.97 3.78 13.48
C ALA A 224 17.94 3.85 14.66
N GLU A 225 19.12 4.46 14.47
CA GLU A 225 20.10 4.61 15.55
C GLU A 225 19.64 5.64 16.59
N GLY A 226 19.98 5.38 17.86
CA GLY A 226 19.68 6.31 18.96
C GLY A 226 18.24 6.29 19.46
N THR A 227 17.39 5.39 18.96
CA THR A 227 16.02 5.21 19.42
C THR A 227 15.82 3.84 20.07
N GLU A 228 14.85 3.72 20.98
CA GLU A 228 14.51 2.45 21.63
C GLU A 228 13.07 2.03 21.29
N VAL A 229 12.89 0.82 20.81
CA VAL A 229 11.61 0.28 20.31
C VAL A 229 10.47 0.34 21.34
N GLY A 230 10.80 0.22 22.63
CA GLY A 230 9.81 0.33 23.72
C GLY A 230 9.42 1.76 24.08
N GLN A 231 10.21 2.76 23.64
CA GLN A 231 10.04 4.14 24.08
C GLN A 231 9.04 4.88 23.18
N GLN A 232 8.01 5.45 23.81
CA GLN A 232 7.08 6.36 23.13
C GLN A 232 7.79 7.66 22.76
N GLU A 233 7.63 8.14 21.53
CA GLU A 233 8.20 9.37 20.99
C GLU A 233 7.14 10.47 20.85
N LEU A 234 6.05 10.24 20.14
CA LEU A 234 4.94 11.17 20.04
C LEU A 234 4.01 11.02 21.26
N SER A 235 3.63 12.12 21.89
CA SER A 235 2.61 12.12 22.94
C SER A 235 1.23 11.79 22.38
N GLU A 236 0.31 11.35 23.26
CA GLU A 236 -1.08 11.08 22.85
C GLU A 236 -1.77 12.33 22.30
N ASP A 237 -1.44 13.54 22.82
CA ASP A 237 -2.00 14.80 22.35
C ASP A 237 -1.49 15.19 20.96
N GLU A 238 -0.22 14.92 20.62
CA GLU A 238 0.32 15.13 19.30
C GLU A 238 -0.31 14.16 18.30
N MET A 239 -0.42 12.87 18.63
CA MET A 239 -1.10 11.89 17.80
C MET A 239 -2.59 12.23 17.62
N ARG A 240 -3.26 12.69 18.66
CA ARG A 240 -4.65 13.16 18.58
C ARG A 240 -4.79 14.40 17.68
N ALA A 241 -3.84 15.33 17.74
CA ALA A 241 -3.81 16.49 16.86
C ALA A 241 -3.70 16.06 15.38
N ALA A 242 -2.87 15.06 15.08
CA ALA A 242 -2.75 14.49 13.74
C ALA A 242 -4.08 13.87 13.27
N VAL A 243 -4.69 13.02 14.09
CA VAL A 243 -5.98 12.35 13.78
C VAL A 243 -7.08 13.36 13.50
N GLN A 244 -7.23 14.37 14.37
CA GLN A 244 -8.25 15.40 14.19
C GLN A 244 -8.02 16.26 12.95
N THR A 245 -6.77 16.52 12.60
CA THR A 245 -6.41 17.29 11.41
C THR A 245 -6.64 16.47 10.16
N ALA A 246 -6.18 15.23 10.10
CA ALA A 246 -6.41 14.33 8.97
C ALA A 246 -7.91 14.16 8.67
N ALA A 247 -8.74 14.02 9.72
CA ALA A 247 -10.19 13.91 9.57
C ALA A 247 -10.84 15.12 8.88
N ARG A 248 -10.29 16.34 9.03
CA ARG A 248 -10.80 17.54 8.33
C ARG A 248 -10.55 17.49 6.82
N HIS A 249 -9.53 16.73 6.40
CA HIS A 249 -9.22 16.47 4.98
C HIS A 249 -9.90 15.22 4.44
N GLY A 250 -10.71 14.52 5.25
CA GLY A 250 -11.31 13.24 4.88
C GLY A 250 -10.33 12.06 4.90
N GLY A 251 -9.11 12.31 5.39
CA GLY A 251 -8.04 11.32 5.52
C GLY A 251 -8.08 10.55 6.85
N TRP A 252 -7.11 9.70 7.04
CA TRP A 252 -6.94 8.85 8.22
C TRP A 252 -5.46 8.74 8.61
N VAL A 253 -5.21 8.11 9.76
CA VAL A 253 -3.87 8.04 10.35
C VAL A 253 -3.54 6.60 10.69
N THR A 254 -2.32 6.17 10.32
CA THR A 254 -1.68 4.97 10.85
C THR A 254 -0.48 5.33 11.71
N ALA A 255 -0.04 4.43 12.58
CA ALA A 255 1.09 4.67 13.47
C ALA A 255 2.04 3.47 13.53
N HIS A 256 3.30 3.72 13.21
CA HIS A 256 4.41 2.88 13.62
C HIS A 256 4.46 2.86 15.15
N ALA A 257 4.35 1.70 15.77
CA ALA A 257 4.47 1.55 17.20
C ALA A 257 4.91 0.14 17.58
N HIS A 258 6.03 0.04 18.30
CA HIS A 258 6.50 -1.23 18.85
C HIS A 258 6.13 -1.38 20.34
N GLY A 259 6.40 -0.36 21.16
CA GLY A 259 6.17 -0.40 22.61
C GLY A 259 4.70 -0.38 23.01
N ALA A 260 4.29 -1.18 24.00
CA ALA A 260 2.91 -1.36 24.42
C ALA A 260 2.21 -0.03 24.77
N GLU A 261 2.87 0.89 25.47
CA GLU A 261 2.27 2.19 25.82
C GLU A 261 2.09 3.10 24.60
N GLY A 262 3.07 3.15 23.67
CA GLY A 262 2.93 3.88 22.41
C GLY A 262 1.79 3.34 21.56
N ILE A 263 1.65 2.01 21.46
CA ILE A 263 0.53 1.33 20.78
C ILE A 263 -0.81 1.77 21.40
N LYS A 264 -0.95 1.68 22.72
CA LYS A 264 -2.19 2.05 23.42
C LYS A 264 -2.49 3.54 23.30
N SER A 265 -1.47 4.40 23.41
CA SER A 265 -1.60 5.86 23.24
C SER A 265 -2.08 6.21 21.82
N ALA A 266 -1.49 5.61 20.78
CA ALA A 266 -1.91 5.80 19.40
C ALA A 266 -3.38 5.38 19.18
N MET A 267 -3.78 4.22 19.72
CA MET A 267 -5.17 3.77 19.65
C MET A 267 -6.14 4.69 20.43
N ARG A 268 -5.73 5.24 21.60
CA ARG A 268 -6.53 6.21 22.36
C ARG A 268 -6.65 7.53 21.61
N ALA A 269 -5.60 7.96 20.93
CA ALA A 269 -5.59 9.14 20.07
C ALA A 269 -6.53 9.00 18.85
N GLY A 270 -6.84 7.78 18.41
CA GLY A 270 -7.84 7.51 17.38
C GLY A 270 -7.26 7.11 16.01
N VAL A 271 -6.04 6.57 15.95
CA VAL A 271 -5.49 6.02 14.70
C VAL A 271 -6.33 4.85 14.21
N LYS A 272 -6.36 4.61 12.90
CA LYS A 272 -7.11 3.49 12.30
C LYS A 272 -6.31 2.19 12.26
N ALA A 273 -4.98 2.27 12.18
CA ALA A 273 -4.11 1.11 12.14
C ALA A 273 -2.85 1.33 12.99
N ILE A 274 -2.29 0.22 13.48
CA ILE A 274 -0.98 0.14 14.12
C ILE A 274 -0.10 -0.74 13.26
N GLU A 275 1.01 -0.20 12.83
CA GLU A 275 2.06 -0.92 12.13
C GLU A 275 3.00 -1.60 13.13
N HIS A 276 3.50 -2.79 12.77
CA HIS A 276 4.38 -3.64 13.58
C HIS A 276 3.74 -4.21 14.85
N ALA A 277 3.27 -3.37 15.76
CA ALA A 277 2.68 -3.75 17.05
C ALA A 277 3.51 -4.76 17.85
N SER A 278 4.85 -4.69 17.80
CA SER A 278 5.74 -5.80 18.17
C SER A 278 5.65 -6.22 19.64
N LEU A 279 5.50 -5.27 20.57
CA LEU A 279 5.41 -5.52 22.01
C LEU A 279 3.99 -5.31 22.54
N ILE A 280 2.97 -5.60 21.71
CA ILE A 280 1.58 -5.45 22.10
C ILE A 280 1.22 -6.39 23.26
N ASP A 281 0.65 -5.84 24.33
CA ASP A 281 0.18 -6.58 25.49
C ASP A 281 -1.31 -6.98 25.36
N ASP A 282 -1.81 -7.77 26.30
CA ASP A 282 -3.19 -8.24 26.30
C ASP A 282 -4.20 -7.07 26.40
N GLU A 283 -3.84 -5.97 27.09
CA GLU A 283 -4.65 -4.75 27.16
C GLU A 283 -4.71 -4.06 25.80
N GLY A 284 -3.57 -3.95 25.10
CA GLY A 284 -3.48 -3.42 23.74
C GLY A 284 -4.32 -4.21 22.75
N ILE A 285 -4.29 -5.55 22.82
CA ILE A 285 -5.12 -6.43 21.99
C ILE A 285 -6.61 -6.21 22.26
N ALA A 286 -6.98 -6.13 23.54
CA ALA A 286 -8.37 -5.86 23.93
C ALA A 286 -8.83 -4.47 23.45
N LEU A 287 -7.96 -3.47 23.54
CA LEU A 287 -8.23 -2.10 23.07
C LEU A 287 -8.37 -2.05 21.55
N ALA A 288 -7.48 -2.71 20.80
CA ALA A 288 -7.55 -2.80 19.35
C ALA A 288 -8.89 -3.38 18.90
N LYS A 289 -9.30 -4.50 19.52
CA LYS A 289 -10.59 -5.13 19.26
C LYS A 289 -11.77 -4.23 19.58
N ALA A 290 -11.77 -3.60 20.76
CA ALA A 290 -12.86 -2.75 21.23
C ALA A 290 -13.06 -1.50 20.35
N LYS A 291 -11.96 -0.90 19.88
CA LYS A 291 -11.97 0.30 19.03
C LYS A 291 -12.07 -0.04 17.53
N GLY A 292 -11.90 -1.32 17.13
CA GLY A 292 -11.89 -1.74 15.74
C GLY A 292 -10.67 -1.25 14.97
N VAL A 293 -9.55 -1.00 15.67
CA VAL A 293 -8.26 -0.63 15.08
C VAL A 293 -7.68 -1.86 14.39
N TYR A 294 -7.10 -1.66 13.21
CA TYR A 294 -6.40 -2.71 12.49
C TYR A 294 -4.98 -2.87 13.04
N LEU A 295 -4.51 -4.12 13.09
CA LEU A 295 -3.10 -4.41 13.29
C LEU A 295 -2.49 -4.84 11.96
N ASP A 296 -1.41 -4.19 11.58
CA ASP A 296 -0.62 -4.47 10.39
C ASP A 296 0.78 -4.91 10.84
N MET A 297 0.97 -6.24 10.92
CA MET A 297 2.13 -6.82 11.60
C MET A 297 3.01 -7.58 10.59
N ASP A 298 4.18 -7.05 10.32
CA ASP A 298 5.20 -7.49 9.37
C ASP A 298 6.08 -8.65 9.92
N ILE A 299 5.45 -9.74 10.31
CA ILE A 299 6.06 -10.85 11.10
C ILE A 299 7.13 -11.68 10.36
N TYR A 300 7.38 -11.43 9.07
CA TYR A 300 8.51 -11.99 8.32
C TYR A 300 9.79 -11.18 8.51
N ASN A 301 9.70 -9.86 8.68
CA ASN A 301 10.83 -8.94 8.72
C ASN A 301 11.93 -9.37 9.70
N GLY A 302 11.54 -9.82 10.90
CA GLY A 302 12.49 -10.23 11.93
C GLY A 302 13.46 -11.32 11.48
N ASP A 303 13.01 -12.30 10.69
CA ASP A 303 13.89 -13.35 10.15
C ASP A 303 14.82 -12.79 9.07
N TYR A 304 14.31 -11.92 8.19
CA TYR A 304 15.13 -11.28 7.15
C TYR A 304 16.24 -10.42 7.77
N ILE A 305 15.91 -9.53 8.71
CA ILE A 305 16.88 -8.69 9.41
C ILE A 305 17.92 -9.55 10.13
N ASN A 306 17.50 -10.63 10.79
CA ASN A 306 18.43 -11.50 11.49
C ASN A 306 19.38 -12.25 10.53
N GLU A 307 18.87 -12.79 9.42
CA GLU A 307 19.65 -13.56 8.45
C GLU A 307 20.55 -12.64 7.61
N VAL A 308 19.92 -11.70 6.89
CA VAL A 308 20.61 -10.83 5.92
C VAL A 308 21.42 -9.77 6.66
N GLY A 309 20.85 -9.13 7.68
CA GLY A 309 21.55 -8.12 8.46
C GLY A 309 22.79 -8.67 9.16
N THR A 310 22.72 -9.92 9.69
CA THR A 310 23.90 -10.58 10.27
C THR A 310 24.95 -10.90 9.22
N ARG A 311 24.52 -11.43 8.06
CA ARG A 311 25.42 -11.76 6.94
C ARG A 311 26.13 -10.53 6.39
N ASP A 312 25.42 -9.43 6.22
CA ASP A 312 25.88 -8.23 5.53
C ASP A 312 26.43 -7.16 6.49
N GLY A 313 26.45 -7.47 7.80
CA GLY A 313 27.07 -6.62 8.81
C GLY A 313 26.29 -5.34 9.12
N TRP A 314 24.97 -5.44 9.22
CA TRP A 314 24.14 -4.32 9.64
C TRP A 314 24.48 -3.83 11.05
N PRO A 315 24.14 -2.59 11.43
CA PRO A 315 24.45 -2.04 12.75
C PRO A 315 24.03 -2.99 13.88
N ALA A 316 24.93 -3.17 14.86
CA ALA A 316 24.70 -4.08 15.98
C ALA A 316 23.44 -3.71 16.79
N ASP A 317 23.11 -2.41 16.84
CA ASP A 317 21.91 -1.89 17.49
C ASP A 317 20.63 -2.35 16.79
N TYR A 318 20.59 -2.33 15.45
CA TYR A 318 19.47 -2.86 14.66
C TYR A 318 19.23 -4.34 14.96
N LEU A 319 20.32 -5.14 14.92
CA LEU A 319 20.24 -6.58 15.20
C LEU A 319 19.83 -6.89 16.66
N ARG A 320 20.21 -6.04 17.61
CA ARG A 320 19.78 -6.15 19.01
C ARG A 320 18.27 -5.93 19.13
N LYS A 321 17.78 -4.78 18.64
CA LYS A 321 16.37 -4.40 18.68
C LYS A 321 15.49 -5.40 17.93
N ASN A 322 15.97 -5.91 16.79
CA ASN A 322 15.27 -6.96 16.07
C ASN A 322 15.08 -8.24 16.88
N ARG A 323 16.15 -8.69 17.60
CA ARG A 323 16.03 -9.88 18.48
C ARG A 323 15.09 -9.65 19.65
N GLU A 324 15.03 -8.43 20.19
CA GLU A 324 14.16 -8.08 21.30
C GLU A 324 12.66 -8.02 20.90
N THR A 325 12.36 -7.83 19.61
CA THR A 325 10.98 -7.63 19.13
C THR A 325 10.40 -8.83 18.39
N THR A 326 11.21 -9.62 17.70
CA THR A 326 10.73 -10.62 16.72
C THR A 326 9.81 -11.69 17.33
N ASP A 327 10.22 -12.32 18.42
CA ASP A 327 9.42 -13.42 19.02
C ASP A 327 8.21 -12.87 19.77
N GLU A 328 8.33 -11.70 20.41
CA GLU A 328 7.24 -11.02 21.09
C GLU A 328 6.16 -10.58 20.08
N GLN A 329 6.57 -10.05 18.90
CA GLN A 329 5.66 -9.69 17.82
C GLN A 329 4.85 -10.90 17.34
N ARG A 330 5.49 -12.06 17.18
CA ARG A 330 4.84 -13.31 16.75
C ARG A 330 3.88 -13.85 17.80
N ASP A 331 4.18 -13.70 19.07
CA ASP A 331 3.28 -14.05 20.16
C ASP A 331 2.08 -13.10 20.20
N GLY A 332 2.32 -11.79 20.09
CA GLY A 332 1.29 -10.78 19.95
C GLY A 332 0.36 -11.05 18.76
N PHE A 333 0.93 -11.40 17.60
CA PHE A 333 0.18 -11.79 16.41
C PHE A 333 -0.76 -12.97 16.66
N ARG A 334 -0.25 -14.08 17.25
CA ARG A 334 -1.09 -15.26 17.59
C ARG A 334 -2.25 -14.86 18.51
N LYS A 335 -1.97 -14.07 19.54
CA LYS A 335 -2.98 -13.60 20.50
C LYS A 335 -4.02 -12.72 19.82
N ALA A 336 -3.60 -11.79 18.93
CA ALA A 336 -4.49 -10.90 18.20
C ALA A 336 -5.40 -11.67 17.23
N VAL A 337 -4.86 -12.65 16.48
CA VAL A 337 -5.64 -13.53 15.61
C VAL A 337 -6.67 -14.31 16.43
N LYS A 338 -6.27 -14.94 17.54
CA LYS A 338 -7.17 -15.68 18.44
C LYS A 338 -8.26 -14.80 19.04
N ALA A 339 -7.93 -13.55 19.36
CA ALA A 339 -8.88 -12.57 19.88
C ALA A 339 -9.87 -12.07 18.82
N GLY A 340 -9.60 -12.27 17.54
CA GLY A 340 -10.40 -11.77 16.41
C GLY A 340 -10.26 -10.25 16.23
N VAL A 341 -9.05 -9.73 16.43
CA VAL A 341 -8.71 -8.35 16.06
C VAL A 341 -8.71 -8.24 14.54
N LYS A 342 -9.10 -7.10 14.00
CA LYS A 342 -8.98 -6.81 12.56
C LYS A 342 -7.50 -6.75 12.18
N MET A 343 -7.12 -7.46 11.14
CA MET A 343 -5.74 -7.49 10.67
C MET A 343 -5.68 -7.26 9.17
N THR A 344 -4.63 -6.58 8.74
CA THR A 344 -4.26 -6.38 7.35
C THR A 344 -2.96 -7.10 7.02
N PHE A 345 -2.61 -7.10 5.75
CA PHE A 345 -1.36 -7.63 5.23
C PHE A 345 -0.43 -6.46 4.94
N GLY A 346 0.63 -6.34 5.71
CA GLY A 346 1.69 -5.38 5.49
C GLY A 346 3.05 -6.03 5.64
N THR A 347 4.00 -5.58 4.86
CA THR A 347 5.28 -6.24 4.69
C THR A 347 6.46 -5.45 5.18
N ASP A 348 6.34 -4.12 5.21
CA ASP A 348 7.46 -3.20 5.38
C ASP A 348 8.56 -3.42 4.32
N ALA A 349 8.11 -3.76 3.07
CA ALA A 349 9.03 -3.89 1.94
C ALA A 349 9.72 -2.54 1.65
N GLY A 350 11.04 -2.61 1.51
CA GLY A 350 12.01 -1.55 1.70
C GLY A 350 13.04 -2.01 2.72
N VAL A 351 12.61 -2.64 3.81
CA VAL A 351 13.51 -3.42 4.69
C VAL A 351 14.07 -4.63 3.95
N TYR A 352 13.28 -5.26 3.11
CA TYR A 352 13.71 -6.32 2.20
C TYR A 352 13.23 -6.03 0.77
N PRO A 353 13.82 -6.69 -0.26
CA PRO A 353 13.53 -6.36 -1.65
C PRO A 353 12.07 -6.46 -2.01
N HIS A 354 11.58 -5.45 -2.74
CA HIS A 354 10.27 -5.47 -3.36
C HIS A 354 10.13 -6.66 -4.32
N GLY A 355 8.90 -7.18 -4.46
CA GLY A 355 8.64 -8.42 -5.19
C GLY A 355 8.70 -9.68 -4.31
N LEU A 356 9.24 -9.60 -3.10
CA LEU A 356 9.24 -10.70 -2.12
C LEU A 356 8.11 -10.58 -1.09
N ASN A 357 7.21 -9.62 -1.23
CA ASN A 357 6.12 -9.31 -0.31
C ASN A 357 5.32 -10.55 0.10
N ALA A 358 5.02 -11.46 -0.82
CA ALA A 358 4.22 -12.66 -0.56
C ALA A 358 4.85 -13.65 0.43
N ARG A 359 6.14 -13.50 0.77
CA ARG A 359 6.78 -14.31 1.84
C ARG A 359 6.10 -14.15 3.19
N GLN A 360 5.47 -13.02 3.44
CA GLN A 360 4.71 -12.74 4.65
C GLN A 360 3.56 -13.74 4.85
N PHE A 361 2.89 -14.22 3.80
CA PHE A 361 1.72 -15.11 3.90
C PHE A 361 1.99 -16.37 4.70
N LYS A 362 3.11 -17.06 4.44
CA LYS A 362 3.43 -18.30 5.15
C LYS A 362 3.67 -18.07 6.65
N TYR A 363 4.16 -16.89 7.03
CA TYR A 363 4.32 -16.50 8.42
C TYR A 363 2.97 -16.24 9.07
N MET A 364 2.06 -15.52 8.39
CA MET A 364 0.69 -15.31 8.91
C MET A 364 -0.02 -16.64 9.20
N VAL A 365 0.10 -17.61 8.28
CA VAL A 365 -0.49 -18.95 8.48
C VAL A 365 0.25 -19.72 9.58
N ARG A 366 1.57 -19.72 9.57
CA ARG A 366 2.39 -20.37 10.61
C ARG A 366 2.06 -19.88 12.02
N TYR A 367 1.72 -18.60 12.13
CA TYR A 367 1.47 -17.94 13.42
C TYR A 367 -0.03 -17.78 13.74
N GLY A 368 -0.93 -18.51 13.07
CA GLY A 368 -2.27 -18.74 13.55
C GLY A 368 -3.44 -18.37 12.65
N MET A 369 -3.23 -17.70 11.52
CA MET A 369 -4.28 -17.49 10.52
C MET A 369 -4.55 -18.78 9.74
N THR A 370 -5.79 -18.95 9.29
CA THR A 370 -6.07 -19.87 8.18
C THR A 370 -5.59 -19.21 6.86
N PRO A 371 -5.29 -20.02 5.81
CA PRO A 371 -4.95 -19.43 4.51
C PRO A 371 -5.97 -18.42 4.00
N MET A 372 -7.27 -18.70 4.16
CA MET A 372 -8.32 -17.76 3.77
C MET A 372 -8.26 -16.45 4.58
N GLN A 373 -7.98 -16.49 5.88
CA GLN A 373 -7.82 -15.28 6.69
C GLN A 373 -6.63 -14.44 6.24
N ALA A 374 -5.51 -15.07 5.86
CA ALA A 374 -4.34 -14.37 5.33
C ALA A 374 -4.66 -13.71 3.96
N ILE A 375 -5.38 -14.41 3.08
CA ILE A 375 -5.87 -13.84 1.81
C ILE A 375 -6.83 -12.67 2.08
N GLN A 376 -7.76 -12.82 3.03
CA GLN A 376 -8.68 -11.74 3.41
C GLN A 376 -7.94 -10.52 3.96
N ALA A 377 -6.86 -10.72 4.71
CA ALA A 377 -6.01 -9.63 5.21
C ALA A 377 -5.38 -8.83 4.05
N ALA A 378 -4.94 -9.51 2.98
CA ALA A 378 -4.33 -8.91 1.78
C ALA A 378 -5.36 -8.51 0.70
N THR A 379 -6.65 -8.55 0.99
CA THR A 379 -7.70 -8.23 0.02
C THR A 379 -8.80 -7.40 0.67
N VAL A 380 -9.89 -8.01 1.11
CA VAL A 380 -11.08 -7.30 1.62
C VAL A 380 -10.81 -6.47 2.87
N ASN A 381 -9.96 -6.92 3.79
CA ASN A 381 -9.63 -6.16 5.00
C ASN A 381 -8.77 -4.93 4.67
N ALA A 382 -7.76 -5.10 3.82
CA ALA A 382 -6.91 -4.02 3.36
C ALA A 382 -7.72 -2.98 2.57
N ALA A 383 -8.58 -3.42 1.66
CA ALA A 383 -9.51 -2.55 0.92
C ALA A 383 -10.43 -1.76 1.87
N ALA A 384 -10.90 -2.39 2.96
CA ALA A 384 -11.73 -1.73 3.95
C ALA A 384 -10.97 -0.66 4.75
N LEU A 385 -9.71 -0.91 5.11
CA LEU A 385 -8.86 0.07 5.79
C LEU A 385 -8.56 1.27 4.90
N LEU A 386 -8.23 1.04 3.62
CA LEU A 386 -8.03 2.09 2.62
C LEU A 386 -9.31 2.90 2.31
N GLY A 387 -10.49 2.36 2.61
CA GLY A 387 -11.77 2.95 2.19
C GLY A 387 -12.11 2.63 0.73
N TRP A 388 -11.46 1.67 0.12
CA TRP A 388 -11.58 1.28 -1.30
C TRP A 388 -12.39 -0.01 -1.52
N SER A 389 -13.20 -0.43 -0.54
CA SER A 389 -13.98 -1.69 -0.60
C SER A 389 -14.97 -1.80 -1.77
N LYS A 390 -15.23 -0.70 -2.48
CA LYS A 390 -16.09 -0.72 -3.67
C LYS A 390 -15.32 -0.84 -4.98
N ASP A 391 -13.99 -0.76 -4.89
CA ASP A 391 -13.11 -0.64 -6.04
C ASP A 391 -12.12 -1.80 -6.15
N VAL A 392 -11.57 -2.29 -5.03
CA VAL A 392 -10.52 -3.32 -4.99
C VAL A 392 -10.77 -4.34 -3.87
N GLY A 393 -9.96 -5.40 -3.81
CA GLY A 393 -9.98 -6.43 -2.77
C GLY A 393 -10.98 -7.56 -3.01
N ALA A 394 -11.79 -7.46 -4.05
CA ALA A 394 -12.71 -8.51 -4.47
C ALA A 394 -12.88 -8.52 -5.98
N LEU A 395 -13.34 -9.64 -6.53
CA LEU A 395 -13.78 -9.76 -7.92
C LEU A 395 -15.31 -9.77 -7.96
N SER A 396 -15.91 -8.63 -7.59
CA SER A 396 -17.36 -8.43 -7.58
C SER A 396 -17.76 -7.38 -8.63
N PRO A 397 -19.00 -7.44 -9.18
CA PRO A 397 -19.43 -6.46 -10.17
C PRO A 397 -19.25 -5.02 -9.67
N GLY A 398 -18.59 -4.21 -10.50
CA GLY A 398 -18.21 -2.83 -10.19
C GLY A 398 -16.78 -2.63 -9.70
N HIS A 399 -16.11 -3.65 -9.16
CA HIS A 399 -14.70 -3.58 -8.77
C HIS A 399 -13.79 -3.48 -10.00
N TYR A 400 -12.61 -2.90 -9.85
CA TYR A 400 -11.56 -3.02 -10.87
C TYR A 400 -11.26 -4.49 -11.14
N ALA A 401 -11.03 -4.81 -12.40
CA ALA A 401 -10.64 -6.14 -12.82
C ALA A 401 -9.14 -6.35 -12.52
N ASP A 402 -8.80 -6.33 -11.23
CA ASP A 402 -7.48 -6.59 -10.69
C ASP A 402 -7.46 -8.03 -10.18
N MET A 403 -6.65 -8.90 -10.80
CA MET A 403 -6.61 -10.31 -10.45
C MET A 403 -5.24 -10.95 -10.73
N ILE A 404 -4.96 -11.99 -10.01
CA ILE A 404 -3.75 -12.80 -10.17
C ILE A 404 -4.10 -14.26 -10.47
N ALA A 405 -3.20 -14.94 -11.15
CA ALA A 405 -3.27 -16.37 -11.40
C ALA A 405 -2.07 -17.07 -10.77
N VAL A 406 -2.30 -18.14 -10.04
CA VAL A 406 -1.24 -18.98 -9.43
C VAL A 406 -1.42 -20.44 -9.81
N GLU A 407 -0.33 -21.19 -9.89
CA GLU A 407 -0.38 -22.64 -10.02
C GLU A 407 -0.53 -23.27 -8.64
N GLY A 408 -1.50 -24.17 -8.47
CA GLY A 408 -1.75 -24.86 -7.20
C GLY A 408 -3.04 -24.42 -6.49
N ASP A 409 -3.09 -24.59 -5.19
CA ASP A 409 -4.24 -24.29 -4.31
C ASP A 409 -3.73 -23.51 -3.09
N ALA A 410 -3.95 -22.19 -3.08
CA ALA A 410 -3.49 -21.29 -2.02
C ALA A 410 -4.12 -21.58 -0.65
N LEU A 411 -5.25 -22.31 -0.62
CA LEU A 411 -5.87 -22.72 0.64
C LEU A 411 -5.25 -24.01 1.22
N GLN A 412 -4.54 -24.79 0.41
CA GLN A 412 -3.77 -25.95 0.84
C GLN A 412 -2.30 -25.59 1.11
N ASP A 413 -1.72 -24.77 0.26
CA ASP A 413 -0.35 -24.27 0.36
C ASP A 413 -0.31 -22.78 0.01
N ILE A 414 -0.31 -21.95 1.05
CA ILE A 414 -0.30 -20.48 0.86
C ILE A 414 0.97 -19.97 0.16
N SER A 415 2.06 -20.77 0.16
CA SER A 415 3.33 -20.36 -0.45
C SER A 415 3.28 -20.28 -1.98
N VAL A 416 2.23 -20.82 -2.63
CA VAL A 416 2.03 -20.64 -4.09
C VAL A 416 1.87 -19.17 -4.46
N LEU A 417 1.45 -18.31 -3.53
CA LEU A 417 1.37 -16.87 -3.71
C LEU A 417 2.74 -16.19 -3.84
N GLU A 418 3.84 -16.86 -3.48
CA GLU A 418 5.21 -16.37 -3.75
C GLU A 418 5.58 -16.48 -5.25
N HIS A 419 4.75 -17.17 -6.06
CA HIS A 419 5.02 -17.51 -7.48
C HIS A 419 3.82 -17.19 -8.36
N VAL A 420 3.47 -15.91 -8.46
CA VAL A 420 2.37 -15.45 -9.31
C VAL A 420 2.70 -15.67 -10.77
N SER A 421 1.86 -16.44 -11.48
CA SER A 421 2.06 -16.81 -12.87
C SER A 421 1.63 -15.72 -13.85
N ALA A 422 0.60 -14.94 -13.49
CA ALA A 422 0.09 -13.84 -14.29
C ALA A 422 -0.66 -12.83 -13.45
N VAL A 423 -0.63 -11.57 -13.88
CA VAL A 423 -1.31 -10.45 -13.23
C VAL A 423 -2.14 -9.70 -14.27
N ILE A 424 -3.35 -9.37 -13.91
CA ILE A 424 -4.21 -8.42 -14.62
C ILE A 424 -4.49 -7.25 -13.67
N LYS A 425 -4.26 -6.02 -14.14
CA LYS A 425 -4.62 -4.78 -13.42
C LYS A 425 -5.57 -3.96 -14.29
N GLY A 426 -6.75 -3.64 -13.78
CA GLY A 426 -7.77 -2.90 -14.56
C GLY A 426 -8.16 -3.60 -15.86
N GLY A 427 -8.18 -4.93 -15.89
CA GLY A 427 -8.54 -5.72 -17.08
C GLY A 427 -7.41 -5.86 -18.11
N GLU A 428 -6.22 -5.27 -17.85
CA GLU A 428 -5.07 -5.32 -18.73
C GLU A 428 -3.97 -6.23 -18.15
N SER A 429 -3.35 -7.06 -19.00
CA SER A 429 -2.26 -7.93 -18.59
C SER A 429 -1.01 -7.13 -18.27
N VAL A 430 -0.45 -7.36 -17.10
CA VAL A 430 0.86 -6.82 -16.69
C VAL A 430 1.96 -7.64 -17.37
N ARG A 431 2.95 -6.96 -17.95
CA ARG A 431 4.01 -7.56 -18.79
C ARG A 431 5.32 -7.77 -18.02
#